data_8654ab7ddfc954fb01f7eafd8443d694
#
_entry.id   8654ab7ddfc954fb01f7eafd8443d694
#
_cell.length_a   1.000
_cell.length_b   1.000
_cell.length_c   1.000
_cell.angle_alpha   90.00
_cell.angle_beta   90.00
_cell.angle_gamma   90.00
#
_symmetry.space_group_name_H-M   'P 1'
#
loop_
_entity.id
_entity.type
_entity.pdbx_description
1 polymer ?
#
loop_
_entity_poly.entity_id
_entity_poly.type
_entity_poly.pdbx_seq_one_letter_code
_entity_poly.pdbx_strand_id
1 'polypeptide(L)'
;MYYPRMIDGYLLEWSQRSSHKPLLLRGARQVGKSTAVRHLSQKFKSFVEVNFERQPSYKQLFQGDIDVKRIVPQMAAIAGKPIEPGSTLLFLDEIQACPEAIMSLRFFKEDMPELHVIAAGSLLEFALEELPTFGVGRIHSMFMFPMTFDEFLLANGENLLIEARNQATSSAPLSAPLYEKLVGLLRTFMLVGGMPEAVSKWVETHDYLACQEVQDDIVVTYEDDFPKYKKRVDPMLLRLTMRSAAVQATKKFVYSQVGGSYSTSEVKKALEMLILAGILIPVTHTSANGVPLGSEADYSYRKMLLLDTGLMLRLLNMTTGDVSELTTQILTSDVSELANKGPMAEMVAGLEILHYKTPNIRHDLFYWLRMAKNSSAEIDYLVTYKQQVVPIEVKAGMQGGMKSLWLFMNEKHLDNALRCSMENYGSFEYQDVKDNNAVRHVQICPLYAMS
;
A
#
# COMPACT_ATOMS: atom_id res chain seq x y z
N MET A 1 -9.76 -6.14 18.95
CA MET A 1 -9.26 -4.80 19.36
C MET A 1 -9.08 -3.94 18.12
N TYR A 2 -9.22 -2.60 18.17
CA TYR A 2 -8.89 -1.68 17.07
C TYR A 2 -7.48 -1.13 17.28
N TYR A 3 -6.66 -1.17 16.27
CA TYR A 3 -5.34 -0.54 16.29
C TYR A 3 -5.40 0.77 15.51
N PRO A 4 -4.83 1.87 16.06
CA PRO A 4 -4.82 3.16 15.39
C PRO A 4 -4.20 3.07 13.99
N ARG A 5 -4.82 3.74 13.03
CA ARG A 5 -4.37 3.81 11.64
C ARG A 5 -4.08 5.25 11.23
N MET A 6 -3.09 5.44 10.39
CA MET A 6 -2.78 6.79 9.86
C MET A 6 -4.00 7.41 9.16
N ILE A 7 -4.82 6.60 8.53
CA ILE A 7 -6.04 7.07 7.84
C ILE A 7 -7.08 7.65 8.81
N ASP A 8 -7.05 7.31 10.10
CA ASP A 8 -8.02 7.79 11.09
C ASP A 8 -8.04 9.32 11.20
N GLY A 9 -6.85 9.93 11.14
CA GLY A 9 -6.72 11.38 11.14
C GLY A 9 -7.40 12.02 9.92
N TYR A 10 -7.21 11.44 8.74
CA TYR A 10 -7.83 11.92 7.50
C TYR A 10 -9.34 11.72 7.47
N LEU A 11 -9.83 10.59 7.99
CA LEU A 11 -11.26 10.31 8.12
C LEU A 11 -11.91 11.28 9.10
N LEU A 12 -11.27 11.56 10.23
CA LEU A 12 -11.73 12.53 11.21
C LEU A 12 -11.77 13.95 10.63
N GLU A 13 -10.69 14.39 9.96
CA GLU A 13 -10.65 15.67 9.27
C GLU A 13 -11.77 15.80 8.23
N TRP A 14 -11.98 14.76 7.40
CA TRP A 14 -13.07 14.72 6.43
C TRP A 14 -14.44 14.90 7.12
N SER A 15 -14.66 14.23 8.25
CA SER A 15 -15.94 14.27 8.97
C SER A 15 -16.23 15.65 9.58
N GLN A 16 -15.20 16.46 9.82
CA GLN A 16 -15.31 17.79 10.43
C GLN A 16 -15.44 18.93 9.40
N ARG A 17 -15.28 18.64 8.12
CA ARG A 17 -15.40 19.67 7.07
C ARG A 17 -16.82 20.19 6.96
N SER A 18 -17.00 21.48 6.99
CA SER A 18 -18.31 22.17 6.80
C SER A 18 -18.94 21.87 5.43
N SER A 19 -18.12 21.59 4.43
CA SER A 19 -18.54 21.08 3.12
C SER A 19 -17.72 19.86 2.76
N HIS A 20 -18.34 18.70 2.80
CA HIS A 20 -17.71 17.43 2.43
C HIS A 20 -18.45 16.79 1.24
N LYS A 21 -17.75 15.91 0.57
CA LYS A 21 -18.32 15.04 -0.46
C LYS A 21 -18.49 13.65 0.14
N PRO A 22 -19.43 12.84 -0.36
CA PRO A 22 -19.44 11.41 -0.05
C PRO A 22 -18.04 10.82 -0.24
N LEU A 23 -17.60 10.02 0.71
CA LEU A 23 -16.26 9.41 0.72
C LEU A 23 -16.32 8.01 0.14
N LEU A 24 -15.43 7.71 -0.78
CA LEU A 24 -15.21 6.38 -1.32
C LEU A 24 -13.88 5.85 -0.77
N LEU A 25 -13.97 4.90 0.17
CA LEU A 25 -12.80 4.28 0.79
C LEU A 25 -12.37 3.07 -0.04
N ARG A 26 -11.24 3.19 -0.70
CA ARG A 26 -10.68 2.25 -1.67
C ARG A 26 -9.51 1.49 -1.08
N GLY A 27 -9.18 0.33 -1.63
CA GLY A 27 -8.04 -0.49 -1.22
C GLY A 27 -8.36 -1.97 -1.27
N ALA A 28 -7.33 -2.80 -1.19
CA ALA A 28 -7.44 -4.25 -1.26
C ALA A 28 -8.40 -4.84 -0.20
N ARG A 29 -8.76 -6.10 -0.37
CA ARG A 29 -9.55 -6.83 0.62
C ARG A 29 -8.75 -7.00 1.91
N GLN A 30 -9.43 -7.02 3.07
CA GLN A 30 -8.86 -7.28 4.41
C GLN A 30 -7.84 -6.24 4.93
N VAL A 31 -7.68 -5.07 4.28
CA VAL A 31 -6.81 -3.98 4.80
C VAL A 31 -7.44 -3.17 5.94
N GLY A 32 -8.69 -3.49 6.33
CA GLY A 32 -9.34 -2.88 7.50
C GLY A 32 -10.32 -1.75 7.21
N LYS A 33 -10.77 -1.54 5.95
CA LYS A 33 -11.68 -0.44 5.56
C LYS A 33 -12.93 -0.33 6.42
N SER A 34 -13.72 -1.40 6.52
CA SER A 34 -14.99 -1.39 7.28
C SER A 34 -14.74 -1.18 8.77
N THR A 35 -13.61 -1.69 9.29
CA THR A 35 -13.23 -1.50 10.69
C THR A 35 -12.86 -0.04 10.99
N ALA A 36 -12.15 0.64 10.09
CA ALA A 36 -11.82 2.07 10.22
C ALA A 36 -13.08 2.94 10.20
N VAL A 37 -14.05 2.63 9.32
CA VAL A 37 -15.33 3.35 9.27
C VAL A 37 -16.14 3.13 10.56
N ARG A 38 -16.20 1.90 11.09
CA ARG A 38 -16.86 1.61 12.37
C ARG A 38 -16.13 2.30 13.54
N HIS A 39 -14.82 2.47 13.48
CA HIS A 39 -14.10 3.26 14.47
C HIS A 39 -14.47 4.74 14.39
N LEU A 40 -14.47 5.33 13.19
CA LEU A 40 -14.91 6.71 12.98
C LEU A 40 -16.36 6.93 13.44
N SER A 41 -17.24 5.93 13.28
CA SER A 41 -18.67 6.05 13.63
C SER A 41 -18.91 6.42 15.09
N GLN A 42 -17.96 6.14 15.99
CA GLN A 42 -18.02 6.51 17.41
C GLN A 42 -18.03 8.05 17.63
N LYS A 43 -17.69 8.83 16.60
CA LYS A 43 -17.75 10.31 16.62
C LYS A 43 -19.10 10.87 16.22
N PHE A 44 -20.04 10.03 15.81
CA PHE A 44 -21.39 10.41 15.36
C PHE A 44 -22.44 10.00 16.38
N LYS A 45 -23.58 10.72 16.41
CA LYS A 45 -24.71 10.38 17.28
C LYS A 45 -25.42 9.10 16.83
N SER A 46 -25.45 8.86 15.53
CA SER A 46 -26.07 7.68 14.91
C SER A 46 -25.17 7.09 13.84
N PHE A 47 -25.23 5.78 13.73
CA PHE A 47 -24.51 5.03 12.69
C PHE A 47 -25.45 4.02 12.05
N VAL A 48 -25.56 4.11 10.73
CA VAL A 48 -26.33 3.18 9.91
C VAL A 48 -25.38 2.56 8.90
N GLU A 49 -25.20 1.24 8.99
CA GLU A 49 -24.40 0.44 8.08
C GLU A 49 -25.32 -0.45 7.24
N VAL A 50 -25.14 -0.38 5.92
CA VAL A 50 -25.82 -1.24 4.94
C VAL A 50 -24.76 -2.00 4.17
N ASN A 51 -24.72 -3.31 4.35
CA ASN A 51 -23.85 -4.19 3.59
C ASN A 51 -24.65 -4.86 2.47
N PHE A 52 -24.36 -4.53 1.22
CA PHE A 52 -25.14 -4.98 0.05
C PHE A 52 -24.97 -6.46 -0.28
N GLU A 53 -23.96 -7.15 0.24
CA GLU A 53 -23.82 -8.60 0.12
C GLU A 53 -24.68 -9.33 1.18
N ARG A 54 -24.67 -8.85 2.43
CA ARG A 54 -25.42 -9.44 3.54
C ARG A 54 -26.91 -9.08 3.52
N GLN A 55 -27.23 -7.90 2.99
CA GLN A 55 -28.58 -7.32 3.01
C GLN A 55 -29.01 -6.96 1.58
N PRO A 56 -29.17 -7.94 0.67
CA PRO A 56 -29.46 -7.66 -0.75
C PRO A 56 -30.80 -6.98 -0.98
N SER A 57 -31.75 -7.02 -0.03
CA SER A 57 -33.02 -6.33 -0.11
C SER A 57 -32.86 -4.80 -0.24
N TYR A 58 -31.80 -4.22 0.33
CA TYR A 58 -31.54 -2.78 0.17
C TYR A 58 -31.26 -2.36 -1.28
N LYS A 59 -30.80 -3.28 -2.15
CA LYS A 59 -30.58 -2.98 -3.58
C LYS A 59 -31.85 -2.49 -4.28
N GLN A 60 -33.00 -2.99 -3.85
CA GLN A 60 -34.30 -2.60 -4.43
C GLN A 60 -34.62 -1.11 -4.25
N LEU A 61 -34.09 -0.47 -3.18
CA LEU A 61 -34.28 0.95 -2.94
C LEU A 61 -33.61 1.84 -3.99
N PHE A 62 -32.57 1.32 -4.65
CA PHE A 62 -31.80 2.03 -5.67
C PHE A 62 -32.24 1.74 -7.10
N GLN A 63 -33.26 0.89 -7.29
CA GLN A 63 -33.81 0.58 -8.62
C GLN A 63 -34.68 1.74 -9.15
N GLY A 64 -34.68 1.90 -10.48
CA GLY A 64 -35.41 2.97 -11.16
C GLY A 64 -34.71 4.33 -11.00
N ASP A 65 -35.51 5.39 -10.83
CA ASP A 65 -34.96 6.73 -10.64
C ASP A 65 -34.25 6.85 -9.28
N ILE A 66 -33.00 7.29 -9.33
CA ILE A 66 -32.18 7.45 -8.13
C ILE A 66 -32.53 8.79 -7.46
N ASP A 67 -33.36 8.72 -6.43
CA ASP A 67 -33.73 9.85 -5.58
C ASP A 67 -33.33 9.55 -4.13
N VAL A 68 -32.26 10.18 -3.67
CA VAL A 68 -31.71 9.96 -2.31
C VAL A 68 -32.65 10.48 -1.23
N LYS A 69 -33.49 11.50 -1.51
CA LYS A 69 -34.51 11.99 -0.56
C LYS A 69 -35.63 10.99 -0.35
N ARG A 70 -35.89 10.11 -1.33
CA ARG A 70 -36.82 8.99 -1.21
C ARG A 70 -36.14 7.78 -0.56
N ILE A 71 -34.88 7.51 -0.91
CA ILE A 71 -34.13 6.33 -0.48
C ILE A 71 -33.79 6.39 1.02
N VAL A 72 -33.27 7.51 1.50
CA VAL A 72 -32.76 7.65 2.90
C VAL A 72 -33.85 7.39 3.95
N PRO A 73 -35.09 7.94 3.87
CA PRO A 73 -36.14 7.59 4.82
C PRO A 73 -36.53 6.12 4.82
N GLN A 74 -36.50 5.44 3.66
CA GLN A 74 -36.78 4.02 3.55
C GLN A 74 -35.64 3.19 4.21
N MET A 75 -34.38 3.58 3.98
CA MET A 75 -33.24 2.97 4.68
C MET A 75 -33.37 3.13 6.18
N ALA A 76 -33.74 4.31 6.67
CA ALA A 76 -33.95 4.58 8.10
C ALA A 76 -35.05 3.68 8.68
N ALA A 77 -36.16 3.52 7.97
CA ALA A 77 -37.28 2.66 8.38
C ALA A 77 -36.87 1.18 8.48
N ILE A 78 -36.11 0.67 7.48
CA ILE A 78 -35.63 -0.72 7.48
C ILE A 78 -34.58 -0.92 8.58
N ALA A 79 -33.67 0.04 8.77
CA ALA A 79 -32.64 -0.03 9.79
C ALA A 79 -33.19 0.17 11.22
N GLY A 80 -34.42 0.68 11.37
CA GLY A 80 -35.00 1.02 12.67
C GLY A 80 -34.26 2.16 13.40
N LYS A 81 -33.55 3.01 12.67
CA LYS A 81 -32.76 4.12 13.19
C LYS A 81 -32.91 5.36 12.32
N PRO A 82 -33.04 6.56 12.90
CA PRO A 82 -33.09 7.79 12.12
C PRO A 82 -31.75 8.03 11.40
N ILE A 83 -31.85 8.54 10.16
CA ILE A 83 -30.72 9.02 9.38
C ILE A 83 -30.87 10.53 9.25
N GLU A 84 -30.17 11.26 10.09
CA GLU A 84 -30.25 12.72 10.18
C GLU A 84 -29.00 13.37 9.62
N PRO A 85 -29.09 14.29 8.65
CA PRO A 85 -27.95 15.06 8.17
C PRO A 85 -27.18 15.74 9.33
N GLY A 86 -25.86 15.76 9.23
CA GLY A 86 -24.98 16.36 10.23
C GLY A 86 -24.75 15.54 11.51
N SER A 87 -25.59 14.54 11.81
CA SER A 87 -25.46 13.74 13.04
C SER A 87 -25.30 12.24 12.82
N THR A 88 -25.68 11.74 11.64
CA THR A 88 -25.58 10.33 11.27
C THR A 88 -24.45 10.10 10.29
N LEU A 89 -23.65 9.05 10.53
CA LEU A 89 -22.78 8.44 9.53
C LEU A 89 -23.53 7.31 8.83
N LEU A 90 -23.76 7.45 7.52
CA LEU A 90 -24.28 6.39 6.66
C LEU A 90 -23.11 5.66 6.00
N PHE A 91 -23.01 4.36 6.22
CA PHE A 91 -21.98 3.51 5.64
C PHE A 91 -22.57 2.50 4.67
N LEU A 92 -22.15 2.57 3.41
CA LEU A 92 -22.54 1.69 2.32
C LEU A 92 -21.38 0.71 2.06
N ASP A 93 -21.43 -0.44 2.73
CA ASP A 93 -20.40 -1.46 2.65
C ASP A 93 -20.66 -2.46 1.51
N GLU A 94 -19.60 -3.00 0.92
CA GLU A 94 -19.61 -3.87 -0.28
C GLU A 94 -20.45 -3.26 -1.41
N ILE A 95 -20.25 -1.94 -1.63
CA ILE A 95 -21.08 -1.14 -2.55
C ILE A 95 -21.00 -1.63 -4.00
N GLN A 96 -19.91 -2.32 -4.42
CA GLN A 96 -19.80 -2.90 -5.76
C GLN A 96 -20.89 -3.95 -6.06
N ALA A 97 -21.53 -4.49 -5.03
CA ALA A 97 -22.67 -5.39 -5.19
C ALA A 97 -23.98 -4.68 -5.62
N CYS A 98 -23.98 -3.33 -5.64
CA CYS A 98 -25.10 -2.48 -6.09
C CYS A 98 -24.57 -1.30 -6.91
N PRO A 99 -24.40 -1.44 -8.23
CA PRO A 99 -23.91 -0.37 -9.11
C PRO A 99 -24.71 0.94 -9.02
N GLU A 100 -26.03 0.83 -8.84
CA GLU A 100 -26.93 1.97 -8.68
C GLU A 100 -26.62 2.77 -7.40
N ALA A 101 -26.20 2.08 -6.32
CA ALA A 101 -25.77 2.75 -5.10
C ALA A 101 -24.45 3.53 -5.32
N ILE A 102 -23.55 3.02 -6.14
CA ILE A 102 -22.33 3.78 -6.52
C ILE A 102 -22.74 5.04 -7.29
N MET A 103 -23.63 4.93 -8.26
CA MET A 103 -24.14 6.08 -9.02
C MET A 103 -24.86 7.08 -8.14
N SER A 104 -25.52 6.64 -7.06
CA SER A 104 -26.24 7.52 -6.13
C SER A 104 -25.33 8.45 -5.33
N LEU A 105 -24.03 8.13 -5.17
CA LEU A 105 -23.11 8.94 -4.36
C LEU A 105 -23.06 10.41 -4.80
N ARG A 106 -23.16 10.69 -6.11
CA ARG A 106 -23.18 12.07 -6.60
C ARG A 106 -24.42 12.83 -6.10
N PHE A 107 -25.58 12.18 -6.03
CA PHE A 107 -26.84 12.78 -5.61
C PHE A 107 -26.86 13.04 -4.10
N PHE A 108 -26.18 12.24 -3.27
CA PHE A 108 -25.96 12.60 -1.87
C PHE A 108 -25.26 13.94 -1.73
N LYS A 109 -24.26 14.25 -2.59
CA LYS A 109 -23.62 15.57 -2.59
C LYS A 109 -24.53 16.69 -3.05
N GLU A 110 -25.38 16.44 -4.04
CA GLU A 110 -26.24 17.44 -4.66
C GLU A 110 -27.49 17.72 -3.82
N ASP A 111 -28.12 16.67 -3.28
CA ASP A 111 -29.45 16.77 -2.64
C ASP A 111 -29.43 16.70 -1.11
N MET A 112 -28.39 16.09 -0.52
CA MET A 112 -28.21 15.91 0.94
C MET A 112 -26.77 16.20 1.37
N PRO A 113 -26.21 17.39 1.08
CA PRO A 113 -24.78 17.70 1.25
C PRO A 113 -24.28 17.63 2.71
N GLU A 114 -25.18 17.71 3.69
CA GLU A 114 -24.86 17.63 5.11
C GLU A 114 -24.82 16.19 5.63
N LEU A 115 -25.33 15.21 4.87
CA LEU A 115 -25.28 13.81 5.29
C LEU A 115 -23.89 13.21 5.04
N HIS A 116 -23.29 12.70 6.11
CA HIS A 116 -22.00 12.01 6.01
C HIS A 116 -22.21 10.61 5.44
N VAL A 117 -21.70 10.39 4.24
CA VAL A 117 -21.79 9.10 3.54
C VAL A 117 -20.39 8.58 3.25
N ILE A 118 -20.10 7.37 3.72
CA ILE A 118 -18.91 6.62 3.33
C ILE A 118 -19.37 5.37 2.58
N ALA A 119 -18.72 5.10 1.47
CA ALA A 119 -18.88 3.86 0.72
C ALA A 119 -17.55 3.12 0.66
N ALA A 120 -17.58 1.80 0.78
CA ALA A 120 -16.42 0.94 0.65
C ALA A 120 -16.77 -0.37 -0.06
N GLY A 121 -15.75 -1.00 -0.62
CA GLY A 121 -15.88 -2.32 -1.22
C GLY A 121 -14.52 -2.90 -1.59
N SER A 122 -14.42 -4.21 -1.59
CA SER A 122 -13.16 -4.93 -1.86
C SER A 122 -12.84 -5.02 -3.35
N LEU A 123 -13.87 -5.05 -4.20
CA LEU A 123 -13.77 -5.21 -5.66
C LEU A 123 -14.28 -3.95 -6.39
N LEU A 124 -14.23 -2.83 -5.69
CA LEU A 124 -14.82 -1.58 -6.12
C LEU A 124 -14.21 -1.06 -7.43
N GLU A 125 -12.89 -1.20 -7.62
CA GLU A 125 -12.20 -0.73 -8.83
C GLU A 125 -12.80 -1.34 -10.10
N PHE A 126 -13.16 -2.62 -10.06
CA PHE A 126 -13.78 -3.31 -11.20
C PHE A 126 -15.19 -2.80 -11.49
N ALA A 127 -15.97 -2.52 -10.44
CA ALA A 127 -17.29 -1.95 -10.61
C ALA A 127 -17.22 -0.53 -11.19
N LEU A 128 -16.22 0.26 -10.79
CA LEU A 128 -16.01 1.61 -11.31
C LEU A 128 -15.66 1.62 -12.80
N GLU A 129 -14.89 0.63 -13.29
CA GLU A 129 -14.57 0.50 -14.72
C GLU A 129 -15.80 0.19 -15.58
N GLU A 130 -16.80 -0.51 -15.03
CA GLU A 130 -18.00 -0.90 -15.75
C GLU A 130 -19.07 0.21 -15.80
N LEU A 131 -18.94 1.23 -14.96
CA LEU A 131 -19.90 2.31 -14.91
C LEU A 131 -19.69 3.31 -16.04
N PRO A 132 -20.75 3.65 -16.81
CA PRO A 132 -20.65 4.60 -17.92
C PRO A 132 -20.30 6.03 -17.45
N THR A 133 -20.68 6.39 -16.24
CA THR A 133 -20.36 7.67 -15.61
C THR A 133 -20.19 7.46 -14.10
N PHE A 134 -19.10 7.96 -13.57
CA PHE A 134 -18.85 7.95 -12.15
C PHE A 134 -18.70 9.39 -11.66
N GLY A 135 -19.54 9.82 -10.73
CA GLY A 135 -19.67 11.13 -10.06
C GLY A 135 -18.50 12.10 -10.05
N VAL A 136 -17.93 12.40 -11.23
CA VAL A 136 -16.74 13.23 -11.40
C VAL A 136 -16.90 14.56 -10.65
N GLY A 137 -15.97 14.83 -9.75
CA GLY A 137 -15.96 16.05 -8.96
C GLY A 137 -16.95 16.09 -7.77
N ARG A 138 -17.83 15.09 -7.59
CA ARG A 138 -18.83 15.01 -6.50
C ARG A 138 -18.46 14.01 -5.40
N ILE A 139 -17.47 13.19 -5.62
CA ILE A 139 -17.05 12.12 -4.72
C ILE A 139 -15.59 12.38 -4.31
N HIS A 140 -15.27 12.10 -3.06
CA HIS A 140 -13.90 12.12 -2.53
C HIS A 140 -13.42 10.69 -2.40
N SER A 141 -12.20 10.39 -2.87
CA SER A 141 -11.59 9.06 -2.72
C SER A 141 -10.49 9.11 -1.68
N MET A 142 -10.42 8.08 -0.83
CA MET A 142 -9.26 7.80 0.00
C MET A 142 -8.81 6.36 -0.22
N PHE A 143 -7.50 6.15 -0.22
CA PHE A 143 -6.88 4.84 -0.44
C PHE A 143 -6.31 4.31 0.86
N MET A 144 -6.68 3.07 1.20
CA MET A 144 -6.22 2.38 2.40
C MET A 144 -5.42 1.15 2.00
N PHE A 145 -4.25 1.03 2.60
CA PHE A 145 -3.30 -0.05 2.40
C PHE A 145 -3.17 -0.92 3.66
N PRO A 146 -2.42 -2.01 3.66
CA PRO A 146 -2.00 -2.70 4.88
C PRO A 146 -1.34 -1.73 5.88
N MET A 147 -1.09 -2.18 7.09
CA MET A 147 -0.46 -1.36 8.13
C MET A 147 0.98 -1.04 7.77
N THR A 148 1.40 0.20 8.05
CA THR A 148 2.80 0.64 7.98
C THR A 148 3.60 0.09 9.15
N PHE A 149 4.93 0.24 9.08
CA PHE A 149 5.78 -0.09 10.23
C PHE A 149 5.44 0.73 11.47
N ASP A 150 5.09 2.01 11.32
CA ASP A 150 4.64 2.85 12.44
C ASP A 150 3.34 2.34 13.06
N GLU A 151 2.36 1.96 12.24
CA GLU A 151 1.12 1.37 12.72
C GLU A 151 1.36 0.02 13.41
N PHE A 152 2.32 -0.77 12.94
CA PHE A 152 2.78 -1.99 13.62
C PHE A 152 3.42 -1.69 14.97
N LEU A 153 4.29 -0.68 15.06
CA LEU A 153 4.88 -0.24 16.33
C LEU A 153 3.81 0.23 17.32
N LEU A 154 2.85 1.04 16.86
CA LEU A 154 1.71 1.49 17.67
C LEU A 154 0.87 0.32 18.17
N ALA A 155 0.61 -0.68 17.33
CA ALA A 155 -0.14 -1.89 17.70
C ALA A 155 0.59 -2.70 18.80
N ASN A 156 1.93 -2.69 18.79
CA ASN A 156 2.78 -3.31 19.80
C ASN A 156 3.02 -2.43 21.05
N GLY A 157 2.42 -1.23 21.13
CA GLY A 157 2.57 -0.33 22.28
C GLY A 157 3.89 0.44 22.33
N GLU A 158 4.64 0.52 21.23
CA GLU A 158 5.99 1.10 21.15
C GLU A 158 6.01 2.60 20.90
N ASN A 159 5.09 3.37 21.51
CA ASN A 159 4.96 4.83 21.30
C ASN A 159 6.25 5.59 21.64
N LEU A 160 6.88 5.26 22.77
CA LEU A 160 8.13 5.94 23.19
C LEU A 160 9.29 5.65 22.23
N LEU A 161 9.28 4.48 21.60
CA LEU A 161 10.29 4.12 20.62
C LEU A 161 10.12 4.92 19.33
N ILE A 162 8.88 5.16 18.91
CA ILE A 162 8.56 6.05 17.77
C ILE A 162 9.02 7.47 18.08
N GLU A 163 8.73 7.99 19.29
CA GLU A 163 9.16 9.33 19.71
C GLU A 163 10.68 9.46 19.67
N ALA A 164 11.40 8.49 20.25
CA ALA A 164 12.87 8.47 20.25
C ALA A 164 13.44 8.43 18.82
N ARG A 165 12.85 7.60 17.95
CA ARG A 165 13.23 7.50 16.53
C ARG A 165 13.05 8.84 15.81
N ASN A 166 11.93 9.52 16.03
CA ASN A 166 11.61 10.78 15.36
C ASN A 166 12.51 11.97 15.81
N GLN A 167 13.17 11.83 16.96
CA GLN A 167 14.15 12.81 17.45
C GLN A 167 15.57 12.54 16.93
N ALA A 168 15.84 11.35 16.40
CA ALA A 168 17.15 10.97 15.92
C ALA A 168 17.48 11.65 14.59
N THR A 169 18.76 11.96 14.40
CA THR A 169 19.31 12.61 13.19
C THR A 169 20.65 12.00 12.83
N SER A 170 21.20 12.37 11.67
CA SER A 170 22.56 11.95 11.27
C SER A 170 23.65 12.43 12.23
N SER A 171 23.44 13.56 12.92
CA SER A 171 24.39 14.11 13.93
C SER A 171 24.13 13.59 15.35
N ALA A 172 22.93 13.07 15.61
CA ALA A 172 22.51 12.46 16.89
C ALA A 172 21.74 11.17 16.61
N PRO A 173 22.43 10.09 16.18
CA PRO A 173 21.77 8.81 15.86
C PRO A 173 21.26 8.14 17.13
N LEU A 174 20.42 7.11 16.97
CA LEU A 174 19.91 6.32 18.07
C LEU A 174 21.05 5.63 18.84
N SER A 175 20.86 5.51 20.16
CA SER A 175 21.74 4.66 20.98
C SER A 175 21.62 3.18 20.54
N ALA A 176 22.67 2.40 20.76
CA ALA A 176 22.69 1.00 20.31
C ALA A 176 21.48 0.17 20.77
N PRO A 177 21.01 0.24 22.06
CA PRO A 177 19.85 -0.53 22.48
C PRO A 177 18.54 -0.15 21.76
N LEU A 178 18.31 1.14 21.46
CA LEU A 178 17.12 1.60 20.74
C LEU A 178 17.18 1.18 19.27
N TYR A 179 18.34 1.32 18.67
CA TYR A 179 18.61 0.87 17.30
C TYR A 179 18.37 -0.63 17.13
N GLU A 180 18.97 -1.46 18.01
CA GLU A 180 18.83 -2.92 17.97
C GLU A 180 17.35 -3.34 18.14
N LYS A 181 16.64 -2.70 19.06
CA LYS A 181 15.20 -2.95 19.26
C LYS A 181 14.38 -2.63 18.02
N LEU A 182 14.61 -1.47 17.37
CA LEU A 182 13.91 -1.09 16.14
C LEU A 182 14.20 -2.04 14.98
N VAL A 183 15.47 -2.44 14.81
CA VAL A 183 15.86 -3.42 13.79
C VAL A 183 15.19 -4.77 14.05
N GLY A 184 15.12 -5.22 15.30
CA GLY A 184 14.41 -6.44 15.69
C GLY A 184 12.93 -6.39 15.34
N LEU A 185 12.25 -5.28 15.69
CA LEU A 185 10.84 -5.08 15.38
C LEU A 185 10.58 -4.97 13.86
N LEU A 186 11.47 -4.30 13.12
CA LEU A 186 11.37 -4.24 11.65
C LEU A 186 11.50 -5.64 11.02
N ARG A 187 12.41 -6.46 11.50
CA ARG A 187 12.55 -7.86 11.06
C ARG A 187 11.27 -8.65 11.31
N THR A 188 10.70 -8.48 12.50
CA THR A 188 9.40 -9.08 12.83
C THR A 188 8.30 -8.61 11.87
N PHE A 189 8.23 -7.29 11.61
CA PHE A 189 7.27 -6.72 10.67
C PHE A 189 7.45 -7.28 9.25
N MET A 190 8.68 -7.48 8.79
CA MET A 190 8.96 -8.11 7.49
C MET A 190 8.35 -9.52 7.36
N LEU A 191 8.27 -10.26 8.46
CA LEU A 191 7.71 -11.62 8.50
C LEU A 191 6.20 -11.62 8.69
N VAL A 192 5.69 -10.81 9.60
CA VAL A 192 4.27 -10.70 9.93
C VAL A 192 3.51 -9.93 8.85
N GLY A 193 4.17 -8.96 8.20
CA GLY A 193 3.53 -8.03 7.29
C GLY A 193 2.66 -7.00 7.99
N GLY A 194 1.92 -6.23 7.18
CA GLY A 194 1.00 -5.18 7.63
C GLY A 194 -0.48 -5.56 7.52
N MET A 195 -0.83 -6.81 7.19
CA MET A 195 -2.24 -7.20 7.16
C MET A 195 -2.82 -7.15 8.57
N PRO A 196 -3.90 -6.37 8.83
CA PRO A 196 -4.37 -6.09 10.19
C PRO A 196 -4.68 -7.32 11.02
N GLU A 197 -5.17 -8.39 10.40
CA GLU A 197 -5.48 -9.65 11.08
C GLU A 197 -4.21 -10.39 11.51
N ALA A 198 -3.18 -10.40 10.65
CA ALA A 198 -1.88 -10.98 10.98
C ALA A 198 -1.17 -10.18 12.09
N VAL A 199 -1.24 -8.84 12.03
CA VAL A 199 -0.69 -7.97 13.08
C VAL A 199 -1.44 -8.19 14.40
N SER A 200 -2.79 -8.30 14.38
CA SER A 200 -3.58 -8.62 15.59
C SER A 200 -3.16 -9.94 16.20
N LYS A 201 -3.01 -10.96 15.35
CA LYS A 201 -2.56 -12.28 15.82
C LYS A 201 -1.17 -12.23 16.45
N TRP A 202 -0.24 -11.47 15.84
CA TRP A 202 1.09 -11.27 16.41
C TRP A 202 1.04 -10.59 17.78
N VAL A 203 0.31 -9.48 17.89
CA VAL A 203 0.19 -8.74 19.17
C VAL A 203 -0.43 -9.60 20.29
N GLU A 204 -1.38 -10.47 19.94
CA GLU A 204 -2.06 -11.34 20.89
C GLU A 204 -1.21 -12.52 21.36
N THR A 205 -0.39 -13.09 20.47
CA THR A 205 0.25 -14.40 20.71
C THR A 205 1.78 -14.34 20.71
N HIS A 206 2.38 -13.39 20.04
CA HIS A 206 3.81 -13.38 19.66
C HIS A 206 4.27 -14.70 19.02
N ASP A 207 3.33 -15.40 18.39
CA ASP A 207 3.54 -16.66 17.71
C ASP A 207 3.51 -16.45 16.19
N TYR A 208 4.64 -16.67 15.55
CA TYR A 208 4.78 -16.48 14.13
C TYR A 208 4.02 -17.55 13.32
N LEU A 209 3.93 -18.79 13.83
CA LEU A 209 3.17 -19.85 13.13
C LEU A 209 1.68 -19.51 13.08
N ALA A 210 1.13 -18.97 14.18
CA ALA A 210 -0.24 -18.49 14.19
C ALA A 210 -0.48 -17.31 13.20
N CYS A 211 0.51 -16.46 12.99
CA CYS A 211 0.43 -15.42 11.95
C CYS A 211 0.45 -16.01 10.54
N GLN A 212 1.20 -17.07 10.30
CA GLN A 212 1.24 -17.75 9.00
C GLN A 212 -0.11 -18.36 8.63
N GLU A 213 -0.81 -18.99 9.57
CA GLU A 213 -2.16 -19.51 9.34
C GLU A 213 -3.10 -18.40 8.85
N VAL A 214 -3.05 -17.22 9.49
CA VAL A 214 -3.84 -16.06 9.05
C VAL A 214 -3.42 -15.58 7.65
N GLN A 215 -2.13 -15.54 7.36
CA GLN A 215 -1.62 -15.15 6.05
C GLN A 215 -2.05 -16.13 4.95
N ASP A 216 -2.03 -17.44 5.24
CA ASP A 216 -2.51 -18.47 4.32
C ASP A 216 -4.01 -18.30 4.02
N ASP A 217 -4.82 -18.04 5.04
CA ASP A 217 -6.26 -17.78 4.87
C ASP A 217 -6.52 -16.54 4.03
N ILE A 218 -5.69 -15.51 4.18
CA ILE A 218 -5.77 -14.29 3.34
C ILE A 218 -5.44 -14.60 1.88
N VAL A 219 -4.37 -15.35 1.62
CA VAL A 219 -3.99 -15.77 0.26
C VAL A 219 -5.10 -16.59 -0.39
N VAL A 220 -5.65 -17.57 0.34
CA VAL A 220 -6.79 -18.39 -0.13
C VAL A 220 -7.99 -17.50 -0.43
N THR A 221 -8.30 -16.53 0.44
CA THR A 221 -9.40 -15.58 0.20
C THR A 221 -9.22 -14.77 -1.09
N TYR A 222 -8.01 -14.34 -1.41
CA TYR A 222 -7.74 -13.67 -2.69
C TYR A 222 -7.91 -14.60 -3.87
N GLU A 223 -7.41 -15.84 -3.78
CA GLU A 223 -7.54 -16.84 -4.84
C GLU A 223 -9.02 -17.24 -5.07
N ASP A 224 -9.84 -17.30 -4.01
CA ASP A 224 -11.28 -17.59 -4.07
C ASP A 224 -12.10 -16.45 -4.67
N ASP A 225 -11.59 -15.23 -4.71
CA ASP A 225 -12.23 -14.12 -5.41
C ASP A 225 -11.99 -14.17 -6.94
N PHE A 226 -10.93 -14.83 -7.42
CA PHE A 226 -10.58 -14.86 -8.85
C PHE A 226 -11.67 -15.43 -9.77
N PRO A 227 -12.47 -16.45 -9.40
CA PRO A 227 -13.59 -16.89 -10.21
C PRO A 227 -14.64 -15.82 -10.51
N LYS A 228 -14.75 -14.77 -9.68
CA LYS A 228 -15.65 -13.62 -9.94
C LYS A 228 -15.26 -12.88 -11.23
N TYR A 229 -13.99 -12.98 -11.64
CA TYR A 229 -13.43 -12.33 -12.83
C TYR A 229 -13.34 -13.20 -14.08
N LYS A 230 -13.84 -14.45 -14.04
CA LYS A 230 -13.72 -15.42 -15.15
C LYS A 230 -14.20 -14.92 -16.51
N LYS A 231 -15.09 -13.93 -16.54
CA LYS A 231 -15.55 -13.30 -17.78
C LYS A 231 -14.48 -12.44 -18.45
N ARG A 232 -13.48 -11.96 -17.69
CA ARG A 232 -12.41 -11.07 -18.16
C ARG A 232 -11.08 -11.78 -18.33
N VAL A 233 -10.71 -12.63 -17.36
CA VAL A 233 -9.43 -13.36 -17.33
C VAL A 233 -9.64 -14.73 -16.69
N ASP A 234 -8.87 -15.71 -17.16
CA ASP A 234 -8.85 -17.06 -16.56
C ASP A 234 -8.36 -16.96 -15.10
N PRO A 235 -9.13 -17.48 -14.11
CA PRO A 235 -8.72 -17.51 -12.70
C PRO A 235 -7.37 -18.20 -12.47
N MET A 236 -7.03 -19.23 -13.27
CA MET A 236 -5.73 -19.90 -13.17
C MET A 236 -4.59 -18.96 -13.56
N LEU A 237 -4.78 -18.16 -14.60
CA LEU A 237 -3.80 -17.17 -15.02
C LEU A 237 -3.59 -16.10 -13.94
N LEU A 238 -4.65 -15.67 -13.24
CA LEU A 238 -4.51 -14.74 -12.11
C LEU A 238 -3.65 -15.34 -10.98
N ARG A 239 -3.87 -16.61 -10.62
CA ARG A 239 -3.03 -17.31 -9.62
C ARG A 239 -1.57 -17.39 -10.06
N LEU A 240 -1.33 -17.83 -11.31
CA LEU A 240 0.02 -17.92 -11.85
C LEU A 240 0.71 -16.55 -11.90
N THR A 241 0.01 -15.48 -12.29
CA THR A 241 0.53 -14.14 -12.37
C THR A 241 0.87 -13.59 -10.99
N MET A 242 0.01 -13.81 -9.98
CA MET A 242 0.25 -13.40 -8.59
C MET A 242 1.49 -14.08 -8.01
N ARG A 243 1.63 -15.41 -8.18
CA ARG A 243 2.81 -16.17 -7.73
C ARG A 243 4.08 -15.75 -8.47
N SER A 244 3.98 -15.56 -9.78
CA SER A 244 5.11 -15.08 -10.59
C SER A 244 5.56 -13.68 -10.17
N ALA A 245 4.63 -12.81 -9.78
CA ALA A 245 4.96 -11.49 -9.25
C ALA A 245 5.71 -11.57 -7.91
N ALA A 246 5.38 -12.53 -7.03
CA ALA A 246 6.15 -12.77 -5.81
C ALA A 246 7.59 -13.23 -6.11
N VAL A 247 7.76 -14.15 -7.07
CA VAL A 247 9.09 -14.66 -7.48
C VAL A 247 9.93 -13.55 -8.14
N GLN A 248 9.28 -12.66 -8.90
CA GLN A 248 9.93 -11.55 -9.60
C GLN A 248 9.91 -10.23 -8.80
N ALA A 249 9.51 -10.27 -7.54
CA ALA A 249 9.38 -9.07 -6.72
C ALA A 249 10.65 -8.21 -6.79
N THR A 250 10.46 -6.90 -6.93
CA THR A 250 11.51 -5.88 -7.08
C THR A 250 12.38 -5.96 -8.36
N LYS A 251 12.16 -6.96 -9.20
CA LYS A 251 12.81 -7.07 -10.52
C LYS A 251 11.85 -6.62 -11.63
N LYS A 252 12.42 -6.24 -12.79
CA LYS A 252 11.61 -6.00 -13.98
C LYS A 252 10.71 -7.20 -14.24
N PHE A 253 9.40 -6.99 -14.32
CA PHE A 253 8.44 -8.06 -14.55
C PHE A 253 8.55 -8.61 -15.98
N VAL A 254 8.81 -9.90 -16.09
CA VAL A 254 8.99 -10.62 -17.35
C VAL A 254 7.75 -11.50 -17.60
N TYR A 255 6.92 -11.09 -18.53
CA TYR A 255 5.63 -11.74 -18.81
C TYR A 255 5.77 -13.22 -19.19
N SER A 256 6.82 -13.60 -19.92
CA SER A 256 7.07 -14.99 -20.31
C SER A 256 7.44 -15.92 -19.14
N GLN A 257 7.75 -15.40 -17.97
CA GLN A 257 8.07 -16.17 -16.78
C GLN A 257 6.83 -16.53 -15.94
N VAL A 258 5.63 -16.08 -16.33
CA VAL A 258 4.40 -16.42 -15.62
C VAL A 258 4.05 -17.92 -15.74
N GLY A 259 4.50 -18.55 -16.82
CA GLY A 259 4.23 -19.97 -17.09
C GLY A 259 2.87 -20.22 -17.75
N GLY A 260 2.60 -21.50 -18.05
CA GLY A 260 1.40 -21.89 -18.79
C GLY A 260 1.46 -21.56 -20.28
N SER A 261 0.39 -21.87 -21.00
CA SER A 261 0.26 -21.63 -22.45
C SER A 261 -0.48 -20.32 -22.75
N TYR A 262 -0.20 -19.27 -22.00
CA TYR A 262 -0.87 -17.97 -22.13
C TYR A 262 -0.04 -16.99 -22.95
N SER A 263 -0.70 -16.19 -23.78
CA SER A 263 -0.07 -15.11 -24.53
C SER A 263 0.36 -13.95 -23.62
N THR A 264 1.34 -13.17 -24.06
CA THR A 264 1.75 -11.94 -23.35
C THR A 264 0.58 -10.97 -23.15
N SER A 265 -0.38 -10.92 -24.07
CA SER A 265 -1.57 -10.07 -23.96
C SER A 265 -2.49 -10.50 -22.80
N GLU A 266 -2.68 -11.82 -22.63
CA GLU A 266 -3.48 -12.38 -21.53
C GLU A 266 -2.81 -12.12 -20.20
N VAL A 267 -1.48 -12.36 -20.12
CA VAL A 267 -0.70 -12.10 -18.90
C VAL A 267 -0.75 -10.60 -18.53
N LYS A 268 -0.67 -9.69 -19.52
CA LYS A 268 -0.84 -8.25 -19.27
C LYS A 268 -2.20 -7.94 -18.65
N LYS A 269 -3.28 -8.52 -19.19
CA LYS A 269 -4.63 -8.35 -18.62
C LYS A 269 -4.73 -8.87 -17.19
N ALA A 270 -4.17 -10.04 -16.92
CA ALA A 270 -4.13 -10.59 -15.57
C ALA A 270 -3.36 -9.69 -14.60
N LEU A 271 -2.22 -9.17 -15.04
CA LEU A 271 -1.41 -8.25 -14.25
C LEU A 271 -2.17 -6.96 -13.90
N GLU A 272 -2.81 -6.32 -14.91
CA GLU A 272 -3.62 -5.11 -14.68
C GLU A 272 -4.79 -5.38 -13.72
N MET A 273 -5.41 -6.55 -13.81
CA MET A 273 -6.47 -6.92 -12.86
C MET A 273 -5.97 -7.06 -11.43
N LEU A 274 -4.79 -7.66 -11.21
CA LEU A 274 -4.19 -7.75 -9.87
C LEU A 274 -3.77 -6.36 -9.34
N ILE A 275 -3.34 -5.45 -10.22
CA ILE A 275 -3.05 -4.05 -9.87
C ILE A 275 -4.35 -3.33 -9.47
N LEU A 276 -5.44 -3.51 -10.22
CA LEU A 276 -6.73 -2.93 -9.89
C LEU A 276 -7.28 -3.47 -8.56
N ALA A 277 -7.13 -4.77 -8.30
CA ALA A 277 -7.49 -5.38 -7.02
C ALA A 277 -6.65 -4.86 -5.83
N GLY A 278 -5.58 -4.10 -6.10
CA GLY A 278 -4.65 -3.60 -5.09
C GLY A 278 -3.73 -4.68 -4.52
N ILE A 279 -3.66 -5.86 -5.14
CA ILE A 279 -2.79 -6.98 -4.73
C ILE A 279 -1.36 -6.72 -5.19
N LEU A 280 -1.20 -6.12 -6.38
CA LEU A 280 0.09 -5.72 -6.93
C LEU A 280 0.21 -4.21 -7.04
N ILE A 281 1.38 -3.71 -6.74
CA ILE A 281 1.73 -2.30 -6.79
C ILE A 281 2.85 -2.12 -7.83
N PRO A 282 2.57 -1.41 -8.94
CA PRO A 282 3.58 -1.19 -9.95
C PRO A 282 4.59 -0.12 -9.52
N VAL A 283 5.87 -0.38 -9.79
CA VAL A 283 6.95 0.61 -9.76
C VAL A 283 7.35 0.84 -11.21
N THR A 284 7.09 2.02 -11.74
CA THR A 284 7.22 2.32 -13.18
C THR A 284 8.56 2.97 -13.48
N HIS A 285 9.20 2.56 -14.56
CA HIS A 285 10.42 3.22 -15.04
C HIS A 285 10.14 4.66 -15.48
N THR A 286 11.07 5.57 -15.15
CA THR A 286 11.07 6.94 -15.67
C THR A 286 12.48 7.36 -16.08
N SER A 287 12.60 8.20 -17.12
CA SER A 287 13.89 8.78 -17.51
C SER A 287 14.43 9.77 -16.48
N ALA A 288 13.56 10.35 -15.65
CA ALA A 288 13.90 11.22 -14.53
C ALA A 288 14.80 12.43 -14.88
N ASN A 289 14.54 13.08 -16.03
CA ASN A 289 15.27 14.30 -16.41
C ASN A 289 14.76 15.55 -15.67
N GLY A 290 13.70 15.40 -14.85
CA GLY A 290 13.11 16.47 -14.05
C GLY A 290 11.80 16.06 -13.40
N VAL A 291 11.07 17.04 -12.88
CA VAL A 291 9.75 16.86 -12.26
C VAL A 291 8.66 17.45 -13.17
N PRO A 292 7.47 16.82 -13.22
CA PRO A 292 7.03 15.64 -12.47
C PRO A 292 7.58 14.32 -13.05
N LEU A 293 7.93 13.37 -12.18
CA LEU A 293 8.51 12.07 -12.58
C LEU A 293 7.64 11.28 -13.57
N GLY A 294 6.33 11.39 -13.44
CA GLY A 294 5.37 10.69 -14.31
C GLY A 294 5.34 11.18 -15.76
N SER A 295 5.90 12.36 -16.07
CA SER A 295 5.92 12.90 -17.44
C SER A 295 6.74 12.06 -18.42
N GLU A 296 7.71 11.29 -17.88
CA GLU A 296 8.62 10.45 -18.68
C GLU A 296 8.50 8.97 -18.30
N ALA A 297 7.34 8.58 -17.74
CA ALA A 297 7.08 7.21 -17.31
C ALA A 297 6.92 6.26 -18.52
N ASP A 298 7.65 5.14 -18.48
CA ASP A 298 7.51 4.06 -19.46
C ASP A 298 6.80 2.85 -18.83
N TYR A 299 5.51 2.71 -19.10
CA TYR A 299 4.66 1.65 -18.57
C TYR A 299 4.97 0.26 -19.13
N SER A 300 5.86 0.14 -20.12
CA SER A 300 6.35 -1.16 -20.59
C SER A 300 7.46 -1.74 -19.72
N TYR A 301 8.05 -0.90 -18.85
CA TYR A 301 9.10 -1.28 -17.91
C TYR A 301 8.62 -1.06 -16.49
N ARG A 302 8.11 -2.13 -15.87
CA ARG A 302 7.59 -2.10 -14.50
C ARG A 302 8.19 -3.21 -13.66
N LYS A 303 8.49 -2.91 -12.40
CA LYS A 303 8.65 -3.87 -11.32
C LYS A 303 7.30 -4.04 -10.62
N MET A 304 7.09 -5.16 -9.93
CA MET A 304 5.89 -5.38 -9.13
C MET A 304 6.27 -5.61 -7.68
N LEU A 305 5.59 -4.91 -6.79
CA LEU A 305 5.57 -5.23 -5.37
C LEU A 305 4.25 -5.93 -5.05
N LEU A 306 4.25 -6.84 -4.10
CA LEU A 306 3.01 -7.26 -3.47
C LEU A 306 2.59 -6.20 -2.45
N LEU A 307 1.30 -6.19 -2.11
CA LEU A 307 0.76 -5.25 -1.14
C LEU A 307 1.29 -5.50 0.29
N ASP A 308 1.90 -6.65 0.55
CA ASP A 308 2.31 -7.09 1.89
C ASP A 308 3.47 -8.07 1.84
N THR A 309 4.45 -7.90 2.76
CA THR A 309 5.64 -8.74 2.81
C THR A 309 5.36 -10.15 3.33
N GLY A 310 4.48 -10.27 4.32
CA GLY A 310 4.08 -11.56 4.88
C GLY A 310 3.40 -12.42 3.82
N LEU A 311 2.46 -11.84 3.07
CA LEU A 311 1.78 -12.55 1.97
C LEU A 311 2.74 -12.93 0.85
N MET A 312 3.77 -12.11 0.56
CA MET A 312 4.80 -12.48 -0.41
C MET A 312 5.51 -13.77 0.00
N LEU A 313 5.90 -13.89 1.27
CA LEU A 313 6.58 -15.10 1.78
C LEU A 313 5.70 -16.34 1.64
N ARG A 314 4.38 -16.22 1.87
CA ARG A 314 3.45 -17.34 1.70
C ARG A 314 3.30 -17.76 0.23
N LEU A 315 3.21 -16.79 -0.68
CA LEU A 315 3.13 -17.05 -2.13
C LEU A 315 4.40 -17.72 -2.70
N LEU A 316 5.55 -17.56 -2.04
CA LEU A 316 6.78 -18.26 -2.37
C LEU A 316 6.79 -19.73 -1.92
N ASN A 317 5.64 -20.24 -1.42
CA ASN A 317 5.47 -21.62 -0.93
C ASN A 317 6.51 -22.03 0.13
N MET A 318 6.89 -21.11 0.98
CA MET A 318 7.79 -21.41 2.07
C MET A 318 7.12 -22.35 3.08
N THR A 319 7.64 -23.57 3.21
CA THR A 319 7.15 -24.54 4.20
C THR A 319 7.42 -24.06 5.62
N THR A 320 6.72 -24.63 6.59
CA THR A 320 6.92 -24.30 8.02
C THR A 320 8.38 -24.53 8.43
N GLY A 321 9.07 -25.55 7.89
CA GLY A 321 10.50 -25.79 8.13
C GLY A 321 11.38 -24.71 7.52
N ASP A 322 11.17 -24.38 6.25
CA ASP A 322 11.92 -23.33 5.54
C ASP A 322 11.71 -21.97 6.20
N VAL A 323 10.49 -21.70 6.63
CA VAL A 323 10.16 -20.46 7.34
C VAL A 323 10.80 -20.42 8.73
N SER A 324 10.83 -21.54 9.47
CA SER A 324 11.54 -21.61 10.77
C SER A 324 13.03 -21.30 10.60
N GLU A 325 13.66 -21.86 9.59
CA GLU A 325 15.06 -21.58 9.27
C GLU A 325 15.24 -20.13 8.80
N LEU A 326 14.42 -19.67 7.87
CA LEU A 326 14.44 -18.28 7.41
C LEU A 326 14.08 -17.30 8.54
N THR A 327 13.09 -17.63 9.38
CA THR A 327 12.72 -16.81 10.54
C THR A 327 13.89 -16.70 11.50
N THR A 328 14.53 -17.84 11.82
CA THR A 328 15.74 -17.85 12.65
C THR A 328 16.83 -17.02 11.99
N GLN A 329 17.08 -17.20 10.69
CA GLN A 329 18.06 -16.40 9.96
C GLN A 329 17.72 -14.91 9.94
N ILE A 330 16.44 -14.53 9.71
CA ILE A 330 16.00 -13.11 9.70
C ILE A 330 16.13 -12.50 11.10
N LEU A 331 15.77 -13.24 12.14
CA LEU A 331 15.78 -12.73 13.50
C LEU A 331 17.19 -12.74 14.15
N THR A 332 18.05 -13.70 13.79
CA THR A 332 19.34 -13.92 14.44
C THR A 332 20.55 -13.50 13.60
N SER A 333 20.43 -13.38 12.27
CA SER A 333 21.55 -12.99 11.41
C SER A 333 22.06 -11.60 11.74
N ASP A 334 23.36 -11.43 11.66
CA ASP A 334 23.96 -10.10 11.65
C ASP A 334 23.39 -9.26 10.50
N VAL A 335 23.32 -7.94 10.69
CA VAL A 335 22.84 -6.98 9.67
C VAL A 335 23.59 -7.15 8.33
N SER A 336 24.87 -7.59 8.40
CA SER A 336 25.72 -7.87 7.23
C SER A 336 25.33 -9.13 6.44
N GLU A 337 24.65 -10.10 7.05
CA GLU A 337 24.28 -11.38 6.38
C GLU A 337 22.90 -11.31 5.68
N LEU A 338 22.17 -10.21 5.85
CA LEU A 338 20.90 -9.98 5.15
C LEU A 338 21.07 -9.68 3.64
N ALA A 339 22.28 -9.72 3.11
CA ALA A 339 22.61 -9.39 1.71
C ALA A 339 21.79 -10.19 0.67
N ASN A 340 21.35 -11.41 0.98
CA ASN A 340 20.47 -12.20 0.10
C ASN A 340 18.99 -11.84 0.19
N LYS A 341 18.64 -10.82 0.96
CA LYS A 341 17.25 -10.40 1.26
C LYS A 341 16.93 -9.01 0.69
N GLY A 342 17.71 -8.56 -0.30
CA GLY A 342 17.50 -7.32 -1.03
C GLY A 342 16.05 -7.08 -1.45
N PRO A 343 15.36 -8.05 -2.06
CA PRO A 343 13.96 -7.88 -2.46
C PRO A 343 13.01 -7.55 -1.31
N MET A 344 13.23 -8.11 -0.12
CA MET A 344 12.41 -7.81 1.07
C MET A 344 12.61 -6.37 1.55
N ALA A 345 13.85 -5.93 1.68
CA ALA A 345 14.19 -4.56 2.09
C ALA A 345 13.67 -3.54 1.06
N GLU A 346 13.86 -3.81 -0.23
CA GLU A 346 13.36 -2.97 -1.32
C GLU A 346 11.83 -2.91 -1.31
N MET A 347 11.14 -4.03 -1.07
CA MET A 347 9.70 -4.06 -0.98
C MET A 347 9.17 -3.24 0.21
N VAL A 348 9.76 -3.39 1.41
CA VAL A 348 9.41 -2.56 2.57
C VAL A 348 9.60 -1.09 2.25
N ALA A 349 10.77 -0.71 1.71
CA ALA A 349 11.03 0.67 1.32
C ALA A 349 9.95 1.22 0.36
N GLY A 350 9.60 0.45 -0.67
CA GLY A 350 8.57 0.87 -1.63
C GLY A 350 7.18 1.02 -1.01
N LEU A 351 6.78 0.10 -0.12
CA LEU A 351 5.51 0.19 0.59
C LEU A 351 5.47 1.40 1.53
N GLU A 352 6.53 1.66 2.30
CA GLU A 352 6.60 2.83 3.18
C GLU A 352 6.60 4.14 2.38
N ILE A 353 7.32 4.24 1.25
CA ILE A 353 7.28 5.41 0.34
C ILE A 353 5.85 5.65 -0.17
N LEU A 354 5.10 4.58 -0.48
CA LEU A 354 3.72 4.68 -0.93
C LEU A 354 2.81 5.26 0.16
N HIS A 355 2.99 4.82 1.40
CA HIS A 355 2.17 5.24 2.54
C HIS A 355 2.51 6.64 3.06
N TYR A 356 3.74 7.09 2.92
CA TYR A 356 4.18 8.44 3.33
C TYR A 356 3.38 9.56 2.66
N LYS A 357 2.75 9.28 1.53
CA LYS A 357 1.95 10.24 0.77
C LYS A 357 0.52 10.29 1.28
N THR A 358 -0.18 11.40 0.96
CA THR A 358 -1.60 11.57 1.31
C THR A 358 -2.47 10.43 0.76
N PRO A 359 -3.43 9.89 1.53
CA PRO A 359 -4.34 8.84 1.05
C PRO A 359 -5.38 9.36 0.05
N ASN A 360 -5.47 10.68 -0.18
CA ASN A 360 -6.47 11.29 -1.05
C ASN A 360 -6.24 11.04 -2.54
N ILE A 361 -5.07 10.56 -2.91
CA ILE A 361 -4.67 10.30 -4.30
C ILE A 361 -3.99 8.93 -4.35
N ARG A 362 -4.25 8.18 -5.43
CA ARG A 362 -3.44 7.00 -5.73
C ARG A 362 -2.09 7.48 -6.25
N HIS A 363 -1.03 7.13 -5.54
CA HIS A 363 0.33 7.51 -5.90
C HIS A 363 1.01 6.44 -6.72
N ASP A 364 1.82 6.87 -7.70
CA ASP A 364 2.71 6.00 -8.45
C ASP A 364 4.08 5.96 -7.79
N LEU A 365 4.73 4.79 -7.86
CA LEU A 365 6.13 4.59 -7.53
C LEU A 365 6.95 4.58 -8.80
N PHE A 366 8.14 5.15 -8.73
CA PHE A 366 9.05 5.26 -9.87
C PHE A 366 10.43 4.69 -9.53
N TYR A 367 11.07 4.12 -10.54
CA TYR A 367 12.46 3.69 -10.51
C TYR A 367 13.19 4.13 -11.77
N TRP A 368 14.51 4.05 -11.79
CA TRP A 368 15.30 4.34 -12.99
C TRP A 368 16.15 3.15 -13.37
N LEU A 369 16.22 2.91 -14.67
CA LEU A 369 17.04 1.86 -15.25
C LEU A 369 17.81 2.41 -16.47
N ARG A 370 19.12 2.26 -16.44
CA ARG A 370 19.96 2.52 -17.59
C ARG A 370 20.07 1.29 -18.48
N MET A 371 19.67 1.43 -19.73
CA MET A 371 19.78 0.40 -20.75
C MET A 371 20.88 0.76 -21.74
N ALA A 372 22.14 0.58 -21.39
CA ALA A 372 23.26 0.75 -22.33
C ALA A 372 23.91 -0.62 -22.63
N LYS A 373 24.45 -0.77 -23.85
CA LYS A 373 25.01 -2.06 -24.34
C LYS A 373 26.05 -2.70 -23.42
N ASN A 374 26.75 -1.94 -22.55
CA ASN A 374 27.83 -2.45 -21.70
C ASN A 374 27.75 -1.98 -20.23
N SER A 375 26.61 -1.41 -19.80
CA SER A 375 26.49 -0.90 -18.43
C SER A 375 25.00 -0.90 -18.05
N SER A 376 24.65 -1.79 -17.14
CA SER A 376 23.34 -1.74 -16.44
C SER A 376 23.53 -1.00 -15.14
N ALA A 377 22.69 0.00 -14.88
CA ALA A 377 22.59 0.69 -13.60
C ALA A 377 21.12 0.90 -13.28
N GLU A 378 20.78 0.75 -12.02
CA GLU A 378 19.41 0.86 -11.54
C GLU A 378 19.39 1.65 -10.25
N ILE A 379 18.35 2.50 -10.09
CA ILE A 379 17.99 3.16 -8.84
C ILE A 379 16.66 2.60 -8.40
N ASP A 380 16.59 2.08 -7.19
CA ASP A 380 15.45 1.33 -6.69
C ASP A 380 14.18 2.15 -6.66
N TYR A 381 14.26 3.40 -6.14
CA TYR A 381 13.13 4.34 -6.12
C TYR A 381 13.56 5.76 -6.44
N LEU A 382 12.61 6.52 -6.98
CA LEU A 382 12.73 7.94 -7.19
C LEU A 382 11.54 8.65 -6.55
N VAL A 383 11.82 9.70 -5.80
CA VAL A 383 10.78 10.56 -5.21
C VAL A 383 11.02 12.02 -5.61
N THR A 384 9.99 12.84 -5.46
CA THR A 384 10.11 14.29 -5.62
C THR A 384 10.09 14.94 -4.25
N TYR A 385 11.12 15.71 -3.95
CA TYR A 385 11.20 16.51 -2.73
C TYR A 385 11.65 17.94 -3.07
N LYS A 386 10.92 18.95 -2.61
CA LYS A 386 11.18 20.38 -2.92
C LYS A 386 11.43 20.66 -4.40
N GLN A 387 10.60 20.06 -5.26
CA GLN A 387 10.70 20.17 -6.73
C GLN A 387 11.99 19.60 -7.34
N GLN A 388 12.69 18.76 -6.62
CA GLN A 388 13.87 18.05 -7.12
C GLN A 388 13.63 16.54 -7.13
N VAL A 389 14.28 15.85 -8.06
CA VAL A 389 14.35 14.39 -8.06
C VAL A 389 15.33 13.95 -6.99
N VAL A 390 14.90 13.06 -6.10
CA VAL A 390 15.75 12.44 -5.08
C VAL A 390 15.79 10.94 -5.33
N PRO A 391 16.96 10.39 -5.71
CA PRO A 391 17.14 8.95 -5.83
C PRO A 391 17.25 8.29 -4.47
N ILE A 392 16.66 7.11 -4.37
CA ILE A 392 16.68 6.25 -3.18
C ILE A 392 17.29 4.91 -3.58
N GLU A 393 18.43 4.60 -3.01
CA GLU A 393 19.11 3.31 -3.15
C GLU A 393 18.86 2.48 -1.90
N VAL A 394 18.29 1.29 -2.05
CA VAL A 394 17.98 0.40 -0.92
C VAL A 394 19.07 -0.65 -0.77
N LYS A 395 19.56 -0.85 0.45
CA LYS A 395 20.55 -1.89 0.78
C LYS A 395 20.08 -2.72 1.98
N ALA A 396 20.07 -4.01 1.81
CA ALA A 396 19.68 -4.93 2.89
C ALA A 396 20.74 -4.98 4.03
N GLY A 397 21.98 -4.58 3.77
CA GLY A 397 23.09 -4.61 4.73
C GLY A 397 23.98 -3.38 4.65
N MET A 398 25.00 -3.35 5.53
CA MET A 398 25.97 -2.24 5.60
C MET A 398 26.93 -2.22 4.40
N GLN A 399 27.14 -3.34 3.73
CA GLN A 399 28.03 -3.45 2.56
C GLN A 399 27.24 -3.37 1.26
N GLY A 400 27.77 -2.64 0.30
CA GLY A 400 27.20 -2.53 -1.05
C GLY A 400 27.74 -1.32 -1.77
N GLY A 401 28.25 -1.54 -2.99
CA GLY A 401 28.72 -0.44 -3.84
C GLY A 401 27.54 0.42 -4.30
N MET A 402 27.73 1.72 -4.37
CA MET A 402 26.72 2.69 -4.84
C MET A 402 27.07 3.18 -6.25
N LYS A 403 27.63 2.32 -7.08
CA LYS A 403 28.05 2.69 -8.44
C LYS A 403 26.89 3.21 -9.30
N SER A 404 25.73 2.59 -9.19
CA SER A 404 24.52 3.02 -9.90
C SER A 404 24.07 4.41 -9.42
N LEU A 405 24.12 4.65 -8.10
CA LEU A 405 23.73 5.92 -7.51
C LEU A 405 24.63 7.07 -7.99
N TRP A 406 25.97 6.85 -7.94
CA TRP A 406 26.92 7.85 -8.44
C TRP A 406 26.75 8.14 -9.92
N LEU A 407 26.51 7.09 -10.72
CA LEU A 407 26.27 7.23 -12.14
C LEU A 407 25.02 8.05 -12.41
N PHE A 408 23.93 7.75 -11.71
CA PHE A 408 22.67 8.47 -11.85
C PHE A 408 22.80 9.94 -11.43
N MET A 409 23.40 10.19 -10.25
CA MET A 409 23.61 11.55 -9.77
C MET A 409 24.46 12.38 -10.72
N ASN A 410 25.48 11.76 -11.32
CA ASN A 410 26.31 12.41 -12.34
C ASN A 410 25.50 12.72 -13.60
N GLU A 411 24.77 11.73 -14.16
CA GLU A 411 23.99 11.91 -15.37
C GLU A 411 22.86 12.94 -15.22
N LYS A 412 22.30 13.07 -14.02
CA LYS A 412 21.18 13.96 -13.73
C LYS A 412 21.58 15.24 -13.00
N HIS A 413 22.88 15.45 -12.76
CA HIS A 413 23.43 16.61 -12.05
C HIS A 413 22.76 16.84 -10.69
N LEU A 414 22.62 15.76 -9.88
CA LEU A 414 21.98 15.79 -8.58
C LEU A 414 23.01 15.82 -7.46
N ASP A 415 22.77 16.66 -6.44
CA ASP A 415 23.69 16.81 -5.30
C ASP A 415 23.27 15.97 -4.09
N ASN A 416 21.99 15.55 -4.01
CA ASN A 416 21.43 14.87 -2.86
C ASN A 416 20.83 13.52 -3.23
N ALA A 417 21.04 12.54 -2.35
CA ALA A 417 20.48 11.19 -2.48
C ALA A 417 20.14 10.60 -1.11
N LEU A 418 19.29 9.58 -1.09
CA LEU A 418 19.02 8.76 0.08
C LEU A 418 19.58 7.35 -0.13
N ARG A 419 20.25 6.83 0.91
CA ARG A 419 20.55 5.43 1.07
C ARG A 419 19.65 4.86 2.16
N CYS A 420 18.74 3.96 1.80
CA CYS A 420 17.89 3.27 2.76
C CYS A 420 18.49 1.91 3.11
N SER A 421 18.75 1.67 4.38
CA SER A 421 19.37 0.44 4.85
C SER A 421 18.96 0.09 6.27
N MET A 422 19.45 -1.03 6.78
CA MET A 422 19.31 -1.38 8.20
C MET A 422 20.27 -0.59 9.11
N GLU A 423 21.13 0.26 8.57
CA GLU A 423 22.05 1.08 9.35
C GLU A 423 21.29 2.13 10.20
N ASN A 424 21.97 2.68 11.20
CA ASN A 424 21.46 3.80 11.97
C ASN A 424 21.55 5.10 11.15
N TYR A 425 20.94 6.18 11.63
CA TYR A 425 21.03 7.49 10.99
C TYR A 425 22.49 7.91 10.77
N GLY A 426 22.76 8.44 9.61
CA GLY A 426 24.07 8.90 9.23
C GLY A 426 24.04 9.72 7.95
N SER A 427 25.16 10.23 7.56
CA SER A 427 25.38 10.91 6.27
C SER A 427 26.83 10.82 5.88
N PHE A 428 27.11 10.90 4.60
CA PHE A 428 28.46 11.03 4.09
C PHE A 428 28.47 11.84 2.80
N GLU A 429 29.65 12.35 2.49
CA GLU A 429 29.88 13.09 1.26
C GLU A 429 30.78 12.28 0.33
N TYR A 430 30.52 12.39 -0.95
CA TYR A 430 31.31 11.82 -2.02
C TYR A 430 31.75 12.93 -2.97
N GLN A 431 33.04 13.04 -3.20
CA GLN A 431 33.60 13.96 -4.19
C GLN A 431 33.66 13.26 -5.54
N ASP A 432 32.82 13.72 -6.50
CA ASP A 432 32.76 13.15 -7.81
C ASP A 432 33.83 13.75 -8.74
N VAL A 433 34.96 13.06 -8.84
CA VAL A 433 36.10 13.48 -9.67
C VAL A 433 35.71 13.54 -11.17
N LYS A 434 34.71 12.78 -11.60
CA LYS A 434 34.24 12.77 -12.99
C LYS A 434 33.33 13.94 -13.33
N ASP A 435 32.76 14.61 -12.34
CA ASP A 435 31.93 15.79 -12.50
C ASP A 435 32.56 17.00 -11.81
N ASN A 436 33.75 17.37 -12.27
CA ASN A 436 34.48 18.57 -11.81
C ASN A 436 34.65 18.67 -10.28
N ASN A 437 34.82 17.54 -9.60
CA ASN A 437 34.88 17.45 -8.13
C ASN A 437 33.60 17.93 -7.43
N ALA A 438 32.43 17.81 -8.05
CA ALA A 438 31.15 18.10 -7.40
C ALA A 438 31.01 17.28 -6.13
N VAL A 439 30.51 17.93 -5.07
CA VAL A 439 30.25 17.27 -3.78
C VAL A 439 28.83 16.71 -3.80
N ARG A 440 28.70 15.39 -3.58
CA ARG A 440 27.44 14.68 -3.49
C ARG A 440 27.15 14.35 -2.03
N HIS A 441 25.95 14.68 -1.56
CA HIS A 441 25.52 14.41 -0.20
C HIS A 441 24.59 13.21 -0.18
N VAL A 442 24.93 12.18 0.58
CA VAL A 442 24.08 11.01 0.76
C VAL A 442 23.67 10.91 2.23
N GLN A 443 22.37 10.98 2.46
CA GLN A 443 21.81 10.75 3.78
C GLN A 443 21.44 9.28 3.93
N ILE A 444 21.84 8.67 5.04
CA ILE A 444 21.38 7.34 5.43
C ILE A 444 20.03 7.50 6.12
N CYS A 445 19.00 6.98 5.49
CA CYS A 445 17.65 6.87 6.02
C CYS A 445 17.45 5.42 6.46
N PRO A 446 17.35 5.13 7.77
CA PRO A 446 17.07 3.77 8.22
C PRO A 446 15.76 3.25 7.67
N LEU A 447 15.69 1.97 7.26
CA LEU A 447 14.45 1.34 6.79
C LEU A 447 13.32 1.42 7.83
N TYR A 448 13.67 1.40 9.13
CA TYR A 448 12.72 1.57 10.22
C TYR A 448 12.25 3.02 10.43
N ALA A 449 12.70 3.95 9.61
CA ALA A 449 12.39 5.38 9.71
C ALA A 449 11.88 5.98 8.39
N MET A 450 11.36 5.15 7.50
CA MET A 450 10.82 5.59 6.21
C MET A 450 9.35 6.03 6.28
N SER A 451 8.65 5.70 7.36
CA SER A 451 7.27 6.08 7.65
C SER A 451 7.13 7.46 8.26
#